data_df1772a65f8eccff556d2d7aa46c3edb
#
_entry.id   df1772a65f8eccff556d2d7aa46c3edb
#
_cell.length_a   1.000
_cell.length_b   1.000
_cell.length_c   1.000
_cell.angle_alpha   90.00
_cell.angle_beta   90.00
_cell.angle_gamma   90.00
#
_symmetry.space_group_name_H-M   'P 1'
#
loop_
_entity.id
_entity.type
_entity.pdbx_description
1 polymer ?
#
loop_
_entity_poly.entity_id
_entity_poly.type
_entity_poly.pdbx_seq_one_letter_code
_entity_poly.pdbx_strand_id
1 'polypeptide(L)'
;ESHSLEYYVSSLFKLDNPKPKVIMLDEMMKAPKLLQIIFTRLTLERCIGDVKLPEGSIVFATTNLGLENVGDQLLPHVRNRICVVKMDKPQAMPWVEDFAIPNGLHPVVIGTAVEYPQIFESFEDVEDPNSNPDIYHPKQARAAFVTHRSMHKASDIMHATESFADVVRIHAL
;
A
#
# COMPACT_ATOMS: atom_id res chain seq x y z
N GLU A 1 19.92 14.05 -42.19
CA GLU A 1 18.97 14.50 -41.14
C GLU A 1 19.15 13.59 -39.96
N SER A 2 19.69 14.10 -38.83
CA SER A 2 19.81 13.34 -37.59
C SER A 2 18.44 13.33 -36.91
N HIS A 3 17.78 12.18 -36.88
CA HIS A 3 16.58 11.98 -36.08
C HIS A 3 17.01 11.81 -34.62
N SER A 4 16.92 12.90 -33.83
CA SER A 4 17.08 12.81 -32.37
C SER A 4 15.71 12.53 -31.73
N LEU A 5 15.66 11.54 -30.84
CA LEU A 5 14.51 11.30 -29.97
C LEU A 5 14.60 12.26 -28.78
N GLU A 6 13.64 13.17 -28.67
CA GLU A 6 13.52 14.03 -27.49
C GLU A 6 12.55 13.36 -26.49
N TYR A 7 13.00 13.20 -25.25
CA TYR A 7 12.18 12.69 -24.16
C TYR A 7 11.55 13.84 -23.38
N TYR A 8 10.24 13.94 -23.41
CA TYR A 8 9.51 14.88 -22.57
C TYR A 8 9.16 14.25 -21.24
N VAL A 9 9.76 14.74 -20.17
CA VAL A 9 9.46 14.30 -18.81
C VAL A 9 8.21 15.02 -18.32
N SER A 10 7.29 14.27 -17.69
CA SER A 10 6.07 14.84 -17.11
C SER A 10 6.39 15.96 -16.11
N SER A 11 5.67 17.08 -16.21
CA SER A 11 5.77 18.21 -15.27
C SER A 11 5.45 17.83 -13.82
N LEU A 12 4.81 16.70 -13.59
CA LEU A 12 4.54 16.14 -12.24
C LEU A 12 5.83 15.89 -11.45
N PHE A 13 6.93 15.55 -12.13
CA PHE A 13 8.23 15.36 -11.48
C PHE A 13 8.92 16.65 -11.08
N LYS A 14 8.46 17.81 -11.56
CA LYS A 14 9.00 19.15 -11.25
C LYS A 14 10.54 19.18 -11.31
N LEU A 15 11.12 18.61 -12.36
CA LEU A 15 12.58 18.50 -12.53
C LEU A 15 13.26 19.85 -12.92
N ASP A 16 12.48 20.85 -13.24
CA ASP A 16 12.88 22.24 -13.36
C ASP A 16 13.36 22.84 -12.03
N ASN A 17 12.93 22.26 -10.92
CA ASN A 17 13.36 22.66 -9.58
C ASN A 17 14.50 21.74 -9.10
N PRO A 18 15.70 22.28 -8.78
CA PRO A 18 16.89 21.49 -8.40
C PRO A 18 16.81 20.87 -7.00
N LYS A 19 15.75 21.11 -6.24
CA LYS A 19 15.59 20.50 -4.90
C LYS A 19 15.44 18.99 -4.98
N PRO A 20 16.01 18.24 -4.03
CA PRO A 20 15.82 16.79 -3.92
C PRO A 20 14.35 16.40 -3.96
N LYS A 21 14.05 15.25 -4.56
CA LYS A 21 12.70 14.70 -4.68
C LYS A 21 12.59 13.39 -3.91
N VAL A 22 11.43 13.15 -3.33
CA VAL A 22 11.02 11.83 -2.85
C VAL A 22 9.97 11.31 -3.83
N ILE A 23 10.28 10.20 -4.50
CA ILE A 23 9.42 9.57 -5.50
C ILE A 23 9.02 8.20 -4.98
N MET A 24 7.73 8.00 -4.80
CA MET A 24 7.13 6.72 -4.46
C MET A 24 6.44 6.12 -5.69
N LEU A 25 6.78 4.90 -6.03
CA LEU A 25 6.13 4.11 -7.07
C LEU A 25 5.19 3.11 -6.39
N ASP A 26 3.92 3.47 -6.33
CA ASP A 26 2.93 2.62 -5.69
C ASP A 26 2.54 1.45 -6.59
N GLU A 27 2.46 0.24 -6.01
CA GLU A 27 2.15 -1.00 -6.70
C GLU A 27 3.00 -1.25 -7.96
N MET A 28 4.28 -0.95 -7.91
CA MET A 28 5.19 -1.00 -9.07
C MET A 28 5.11 -2.31 -9.85
N MET A 29 4.92 -3.45 -9.17
CA MET A 29 4.88 -4.76 -9.80
C MET A 29 3.59 -5.05 -10.56
N LYS A 30 2.52 -4.28 -10.34
CA LYS A 30 1.28 -4.36 -11.13
C LYS A 30 1.39 -3.65 -12.48
N ALA A 31 2.43 -2.86 -12.68
CA ALA A 31 2.66 -2.17 -13.94
C ALA A 31 3.01 -3.18 -15.06
N PRO A 32 2.63 -2.90 -16.33
CA PRO A 32 3.08 -3.68 -17.47
C PRO A 32 4.61 -3.78 -17.53
N LYS A 33 5.15 -4.92 -17.99
CA LYS A 33 6.60 -5.19 -18.02
C LYS A 33 7.44 -4.08 -18.65
N LEU A 34 6.93 -3.44 -19.70
CA LEU A 34 7.61 -2.32 -20.34
C LEU A 34 7.81 -1.14 -19.38
N LEU A 35 6.80 -0.80 -18.59
CA LEU A 35 6.88 0.27 -17.60
C LEU A 35 7.79 -0.12 -16.42
N GLN A 36 7.82 -1.40 -16.04
CA GLN A 36 8.73 -1.88 -14.99
C GLN A 36 10.20 -1.63 -15.37
N ILE A 37 10.57 -1.74 -16.66
CA ILE A 37 11.91 -1.42 -17.13
C ILE A 37 12.24 0.06 -16.90
N ILE A 38 11.30 0.96 -17.22
CA ILE A 38 11.45 2.40 -17.00
C ILE A 38 11.59 2.71 -15.51
N PHE A 39 10.74 2.09 -14.66
CA PHE A 39 10.81 2.27 -13.22
C PHE A 39 12.10 1.70 -12.62
N THR A 40 12.62 0.63 -13.19
CA THR A 40 13.92 0.07 -12.81
C THR A 40 15.04 1.08 -13.08
N ARG A 41 15.06 1.72 -14.24
CA ARG A 41 16.02 2.80 -14.54
C ARG A 41 15.88 3.97 -13.56
N LEU A 42 14.68 4.40 -13.29
CA LEU A 42 14.41 5.47 -12.32
C LEU A 42 14.95 5.11 -10.92
N THR A 43 14.71 3.89 -10.48
CA THR A 43 15.12 3.42 -9.15
C THR A 43 16.64 3.25 -9.04
N LEU A 44 17.28 2.68 -10.06
CA LEU A 44 18.71 2.32 -10.02
C LEU A 44 19.61 3.44 -10.51
N GLU A 45 19.26 4.07 -11.64
CA GLU A 45 20.09 5.06 -12.30
C GLU A 45 19.71 6.50 -11.91
N ARG A 46 18.59 6.67 -11.20
CA ARG A 46 18.05 7.99 -10.84
C ARG A 46 17.79 8.89 -12.06
N CYS A 47 17.33 8.28 -13.16
CA CYS A 47 17.04 8.96 -14.42
C CYS A 47 15.61 8.70 -14.89
N ILE A 48 15.00 9.72 -15.48
CA ILE A 48 13.75 9.63 -16.24
C ILE A 48 14.08 10.04 -17.68
N GLY A 49 14.04 9.08 -18.61
CA GLY A 49 14.63 9.31 -19.94
C GLY A 49 16.11 9.65 -19.80
N ASP A 50 16.51 10.81 -20.31
CA ASP A 50 17.89 11.30 -20.24
C ASP A 50 18.10 12.35 -19.12
N VAL A 51 17.04 12.64 -18.35
CA VAL A 51 17.09 13.64 -17.28
C VAL A 51 17.38 12.96 -15.94
N LYS A 52 18.47 13.36 -15.29
CA LYS A 52 18.83 12.91 -13.94
C LYS A 52 17.99 13.60 -12.89
N LEU A 53 17.63 12.85 -11.86
CA LEU A 53 17.04 13.44 -10.67
C LEU A 53 18.05 14.33 -9.94
N PRO A 54 17.56 15.39 -9.26
CA PRO A 54 18.42 16.20 -8.39
C PRO A 54 19.15 15.35 -7.36
N GLU A 55 20.37 15.76 -7.01
CA GLU A 55 21.18 15.10 -5.99
C GLU A 55 20.41 15.02 -4.65
N GLY A 56 20.58 13.93 -3.90
CA GLY A 56 19.85 13.67 -2.67
C GLY A 56 18.41 13.18 -2.86
N SER A 57 17.92 13.02 -4.10
CA SER A 57 16.58 12.46 -4.35
C SER A 57 16.51 10.99 -3.93
N ILE A 58 15.36 10.57 -3.41
CA ILE A 58 15.07 9.21 -2.96
C ILE A 58 13.97 8.63 -3.86
N VAL A 59 14.17 7.40 -4.32
CA VAL A 59 13.16 6.63 -5.05
C VAL A 59 12.94 5.33 -4.32
N PHE A 60 11.68 5.03 -4.01
CA PHE A 60 11.27 3.74 -3.45
C PHE A 60 9.96 3.29 -4.08
N ALA A 61 9.68 2.00 -3.95
CA ALA A 61 8.47 1.41 -4.50
C ALA A 61 7.75 0.60 -3.43
N THR A 62 6.43 0.54 -3.54
CA THR A 62 5.60 -0.39 -2.79
C THR A 62 5.09 -1.48 -3.72
N THR A 63 4.88 -2.66 -3.18
CA THR A 63 4.23 -3.76 -3.89
C THR A 63 3.68 -4.76 -2.89
N ASN A 64 2.66 -5.51 -3.29
CA ASN A 64 2.17 -6.65 -2.52
C ASN A 64 3.00 -7.88 -2.91
N LEU A 65 3.66 -8.49 -1.92
CA LEU A 65 4.43 -9.73 -2.08
C LEU A 65 3.58 -10.98 -1.81
N GLY A 66 2.28 -10.90 -1.94
CA GLY A 66 1.37 -11.99 -1.61
C GLY A 66 1.31 -13.08 -2.68
N LEU A 67 0.50 -14.12 -2.39
CA LEU A 67 0.16 -15.25 -3.26
C LEU A 67 -0.45 -14.85 -4.63
N GLU A 68 -0.57 -13.57 -4.90
CA GLU A 68 -0.98 -12.99 -6.19
C GLU A 68 0.12 -13.07 -7.27
N ASN A 69 1.16 -13.89 -7.10
CA ASN A 69 2.28 -14.12 -8.04
C ASN A 69 3.12 -12.85 -8.36
N VAL A 70 3.07 -11.82 -7.53
CA VAL A 70 3.79 -10.56 -7.78
C VAL A 70 5.27 -10.68 -7.43
N GLY A 71 5.62 -11.49 -6.43
CA GLY A 71 7.01 -11.69 -5.99
C GLY A 71 7.92 -12.36 -7.04
N ASP A 72 7.37 -13.18 -7.92
CA ASP A 72 8.11 -13.87 -9.00
C ASP A 72 8.33 -13.01 -10.24
N GLN A 73 7.77 -11.80 -10.28
CA GLN A 73 7.85 -10.93 -11.45
C GLN A 73 9.05 -9.96 -11.43
N LEU A 74 9.76 -9.86 -10.31
CA LEU A 74 11.01 -9.11 -10.27
C LEU A 74 12.08 -9.83 -11.07
N LEU A 75 12.54 -9.18 -12.15
CA LEU A 75 13.63 -9.69 -12.95
C LEU A 75 14.86 -9.94 -12.07
N PRO A 76 15.58 -11.07 -12.20
CA PRO A 76 16.68 -11.45 -11.32
C PRO A 76 17.76 -10.37 -11.17
N HIS A 77 18.06 -9.64 -12.25
CA HIS A 77 19.03 -8.56 -12.23
C HIS A 77 18.56 -7.31 -11.44
N VAL A 78 17.26 -7.15 -11.24
CA VAL A 78 16.69 -6.08 -10.41
C VAL A 78 16.77 -6.46 -8.94
N ARG A 79 16.45 -7.72 -8.59
CA ARG A 79 16.51 -8.22 -7.21
C ARG A 79 17.85 -7.95 -6.53
N ASN A 80 18.94 -8.13 -7.27
CA ASN A 80 20.29 -7.95 -6.71
C ASN A 80 20.69 -6.47 -6.50
N ARG A 81 19.84 -5.52 -6.91
CA ARG A 81 20.16 -4.08 -6.90
C ARG A 81 19.23 -3.25 -6.05
N ILE A 82 18.22 -3.88 -5.44
CA ILE A 82 17.27 -3.22 -4.56
C ILE A 82 17.29 -3.85 -3.17
N CYS A 83 17.00 -3.04 -2.17
CA CYS A 83 16.73 -3.52 -0.82
C CYS A 83 15.22 -3.78 -0.71
N VAL A 84 14.83 -5.01 -0.42
CA VAL A 84 13.45 -5.38 -0.18
C VAL A 84 13.20 -5.43 1.31
N VAL A 85 12.26 -4.62 1.78
CA VAL A 85 11.82 -4.61 3.17
C VAL A 85 10.42 -5.20 3.22
N LYS A 86 10.26 -6.34 3.91
CA LYS A 86 8.95 -6.91 4.18
C LYS A 86 8.32 -6.12 5.33
N MET A 87 7.11 -5.66 5.12
CA MET A 87 6.30 -5.02 6.16
C MET A 87 5.20 -5.99 6.56
N ASP A 88 5.21 -6.39 7.83
CA ASP A 88 4.17 -7.24 8.37
C ASP A 88 2.93 -6.40 8.72
N LYS A 89 1.77 -7.05 8.65
CA LYS A 89 0.50 -6.47 9.08
C LYS A 89 0.54 -6.28 10.61
N PRO A 90 0.29 -5.09 11.15
CA PRO A 90 0.27 -4.90 12.59
C PRO A 90 -0.86 -5.71 13.22
N GLN A 91 -0.60 -6.30 14.38
CA GLN A 91 -1.60 -6.94 15.22
C GLN A 91 -2.51 -5.91 15.90
N ALA A 92 -3.61 -6.37 16.50
CA ALA A 92 -4.63 -5.50 17.09
C ALA A 92 -4.08 -4.49 18.10
N MET A 93 -3.34 -4.95 19.12
CA MET A 93 -2.86 -4.06 20.18
C MET A 93 -1.82 -3.04 19.68
N PRO A 94 -0.76 -3.42 18.93
CA PRO A 94 0.13 -2.44 18.31
C PRO A 94 -0.61 -1.43 17.41
N TRP A 95 -1.61 -1.87 16.65
CA TRP A 95 -2.41 -0.95 15.85
C TRP A 95 -3.22 0.03 16.71
N VAL A 96 -3.79 -0.43 17.80
CA VAL A 96 -4.55 0.41 18.74
C VAL A 96 -3.64 1.45 19.39
N GLU A 97 -2.50 1.02 19.94
CA GLU A 97 -1.59 1.87 20.71
C GLU A 97 -0.80 2.86 19.84
N ASP A 98 -0.28 2.38 18.70
CA ASP A 98 0.63 3.18 17.86
C ASP A 98 -0.10 3.99 16.78
N PHE A 99 -1.35 3.61 16.45
CA PHE A 99 -2.09 4.27 15.40
C PHE A 99 -3.48 4.77 15.83
N ALA A 100 -4.35 3.89 16.34
CA ALA A 100 -5.75 4.25 16.54
C ALA A 100 -5.94 5.33 17.61
N ILE A 101 -5.31 5.18 18.76
CA ILE A 101 -5.37 6.15 19.86
C ILE A 101 -4.69 7.49 19.47
N PRO A 102 -3.44 7.50 18.96
CA PRO A 102 -2.78 8.75 18.59
C PRO A 102 -3.49 9.53 17.49
N ASN A 103 -4.20 8.85 16.58
CA ASN A 103 -4.97 9.50 15.52
C ASN A 103 -6.43 9.80 15.93
N GLY A 104 -6.81 9.56 17.18
CA GLY A 104 -8.12 9.90 17.68
C GLY A 104 -9.27 9.11 17.02
N LEU A 105 -9.05 7.83 16.70
CA LEU A 105 -10.12 7.00 16.13
C LEU A 105 -11.29 6.86 17.11
N HIS A 106 -12.47 6.63 16.55
CA HIS A 106 -13.70 6.53 17.32
C HIS A 106 -13.61 5.39 18.37
N PRO A 107 -14.03 5.62 19.64
CA PRO A 107 -13.90 4.63 20.72
C PRO A 107 -14.53 3.27 20.42
N VAL A 108 -15.63 3.23 19.67
CA VAL A 108 -16.27 1.98 19.24
C VAL A 108 -15.32 1.16 18.33
N VAL A 109 -14.63 1.80 17.41
CA VAL A 109 -13.67 1.13 16.51
C VAL A 109 -12.47 0.59 17.30
N ILE A 110 -11.97 1.37 18.27
CA ILE A 110 -10.90 0.93 19.17
C ILE A 110 -11.36 -0.26 19.99
N GLY A 111 -12.54 -0.18 20.59
CA GLY A 111 -13.12 -1.27 21.37
C GLY A 111 -13.31 -2.55 20.54
N THR A 112 -13.81 -2.42 19.31
CA THR A 112 -13.94 -3.55 18.38
C THR A 112 -12.58 -4.21 18.07
N ALA A 113 -11.53 -3.42 17.85
CA ALA A 113 -10.20 -3.97 17.59
C ALA A 113 -9.63 -4.74 18.79
N VAL A 114 -9.91 -4.28 20.01
CA VAL A 114 -9.48 -4.95 21.26
C VAL A 114 -10.30 -6.22 21.53
N GLU A 115 -11.60 -6.18 21.29
CA GLU A 115 -12.52 -7.29 21.57
C GLU A 115 -12.40 -8.43 20.54
N TYR A 116 -12.12 -8.06 19.28
CA TYR A 116 -12.03 -9.00 18.15
C TYR A 116 -10.63 -8.96 17.48
N PRO A 117 -9.55 -9.30 18.17
CA PRO A 117 -8.18 -9.21 17.67
C PRO A 117 -7.94 -10.08 16.42
N GLN A 118 -8.72 -11.14 16.21
CA GLN A 118 -8.62 -12.04 15.05
C GLN A 118 -8.88 -11.34 13.71
N ILE A 119 -9.55 -10.17 13.68
CA ILE A 119 -9.74 -9.39 12.45
C ILE A 119 -8.42 -8.80 11.91
N PHE A 120 -7.36 -8.83 12.72
CA PHE A 120 -6.02 -8.40 12.35
C PHE A 120 -5.11 -9.54 11.91
N GLU A 121 -5.57 -10.79 11.91
CA GLU A 121 -4.81 -11.92 11.39
C GLU A 121 -4.55 -11.80 9.89
N SER A 122 -3.48 -12.44 9.42
CA SER A 122 -3.18 -12.55 8.00
C SER A 122 -3.71 -13.87 7.45
N PHE A 123 -4.15 -13.87 6.21
CA PHE A 123 -4.52 -15.12 5.52
C PHE A 123 -3.33 -16.09 5.39
N GLU A 124 -2.10 -15.59 5.52
CA GLU A 124 -0.89 -16.42 5.53
C GLU A 124 -0.83 -17.31 6.78
N ASP A 125 -1.47 -16.87 7.88
CA ASP A 125 -1.52 -17.55 9.16
C ASP A 125 -2.78 -18.42 9.32
N VAL A 126 -3.74 -18.32 8.39
CA VAL A 126 -5.04 -18.98 8.42
C VAL A 126 -5.21 -19.91 7.23
N GLU A 127 -5.08 -21.22 7.44
CA GLU A 127 -5.15 -22.22 6.35
C GLU A 127 -6.58 -22.39 5.79
N ASP A 128 -7.58 -22.43 6.67
CA ASP A 128 -8.99 -22.56 6.30
C ASP A 128 -9.70 -21.20 6.35
N PRO A 129 -10.18 -20.69 5.19
CA PRO A 129 -10.92 -19.41 5.15
C PRO A 129 -12.12 -19.35 6.08
N ASN A 130 -12.75 -20.51 6.39
CA ASN A 130 -13.93 -20.57 7.23
C ASN A 130 -13.61 -20.42 8.72
N SER A 131 -12.35 -20.59 9.12
CA SER A 131 -11.93 -20.40 10.52
C SER A 131 -11.89 -18.93 10.94
N ASN A 132 -11.68 -18.02 9.97
CA ASN A 132 -11.75 -16.57 10.20
C ASN A 132 -12.35 -15.88 8.95
N PRO A 133 -13.68 -15.79 8.88
CA PRO A 133 -14.37 -15.22 7.71
C PRO A 133 -14.22 -13.69 7.62
N ASP A 134 -13.75 -13.03 8.67
CA ASP A 134 -13.67 -11.57 8.74
C ASP A 134 -12.44 -10.99 8.02
N ILE A 135 -11.45 -11.82 7.67
CA ILE A 135 -10.25 -11.40 6.97
C ILE A 135 -10.30 -11.72 5.48
N TYR A 136 -9.52 -10.97 4.69
CA TYR A 136 -9.31 -11.32 3.28
C TYR A 136 -8.63 -12.68 3.17
N HIS A 137 -9.18 -13.54 2.30
CA HIS A 137 -8.54 -14.79 1.95
C HIS A 137 -8.59 -15.01 0.41
N PRO A 138 -7.46 -15.31 -0.25
CA PRO A 138 -7.38 -15.42 -1.72
C PRO A 138 -8.29 -16.51 -2.30
N LYS A 139 -8.60 -17.56 -1.54
CA LYS A 139 -9.56 -18.63 -1.94
C LYS A 139 -11.02 -18.13 -1.93
N GLN A 140 -11.33 -17.05 -1.23
CA GLN A 140 -12.66 -16.45 -1.10
C GLN A 140 -12.63 -14.93 -1.37
N ALA A 141 -11.93 -14.51 -2.39
CA ALA A 141 -11.64 -13.10 -2.69
C ALA A 141 -12.86 -12.18 -2.85
N ARG A 142 -14.07 -12.73 -3.01
CA ARG A 142 -15.31 -11.96 -3.13
C ARG A 142 -16.08 -11.78 -1.83
N ALA A 143 -15.66 -12.40 -0.74
CA ALA A 143 -16.27 -12.20 0.57
C ALA A 143 -15.97 -10.79 1.10
N ALA A 144 -16.86 -10.25 1.92
CA ALA A 144 -16.57 -9.04 2.69
C ALA A 144 -15.49 -9.34 3.72
N PHE A 145 -14.60 -8.40 3.96
CA PHE A 145 -13.51 -8.57 4.92
C PHE A 145 -13.12 -7.26 5.58
N VAL A 146 -12.54 -7.36 6.77
CA VAL A 146 -12.06 -6.22 7.55
C VAL A 146 -10.58 -5.95 7.25
N THR A 147 -10.22 -4.68 7.22
CA THR A 147 -8.83 -4.22 7.10
C THR A 147 -8.60 -3.03 8.04
N HIS A 148 -7.34 -2.74 8.35
CA HIS A 148 -6.98 -1.51 9.07
C HIS A 148 -7.56 -0.26 8.38
N ARG A 149 -7.56 -0.24 7.04
CA ARG A 149 -8.11 0.86 6.24
C ARG A 149 -9.63 0.96 6.38
N SER A 150 -10.37 -0.17 6.37
CA SER A 150 -11.82 -0.14 6.56
C SER A 150 -12.20 0.25 7.97
N MET A 151 -11.44 -0.16 8.99
CA MET A 151 -11.60 0.27 10.37
C MET A 151 -11.40 1.79 10.53
N HIS A 152 -10.37 2.36 9.90
CA HIS A 152 -10.17 3.81 9.91
C HIS A 152 -11.34 4.55 9.24
N LYS A 153 -11.77 4.09 8.07
CA LYS A 153 -12.93 4.68 7.38
C LYS A 153 -14.23 4.55 8.20
N ALA A 154 -14.44 3.45 8.89
CA ALA A 154 -15.56 3.28 9.80
C ALA A 154 -15.52 4.33 10.93
N SER A 155 -14.33 4.59 11.49
CA SER A 155 -14.14 5.66 12.46
C SER A 155 -14.53 7.04 11.91
N ASP A 156 -14.08 7.37 10.70
CA ASP A 156 -14.43 8.65 10.05
C ASP A 156 -15.95 8.81 9.89
N ILE A 157 -16.62 7.74 9.47
CA ILE A 157 -18.06 7.71 9.32
C ILE A 157 -18.75 7.88 10.70
N MET A 158 -18.27 7.18 11.73
CA MET A 158 -18.84 7.26 13.07
C MET A 158 -18.68 8.67 13.67
N HIS A 159 -17.57 9.35 13.43
CA HIS A 159 -17.39 10.74 13.84
C HIS A 159 -18.31 11.70 13.08
N ALA A 160 -18.64 11.39 11.84
CA ALA A 160 -19.50 12.23 10.99
C ALA A 160 -21.00 12.01 11.24
N THR A 161 -21.40 10.94 11.94
CA THR A 161 -22.80 10.62 12.22
C THR A 161 -23.20 11.11 13.62
N GLU A 162 -24.33 11.83 13.72
CA GLU A 162 -24.85 12.31 14.99
C GLU A 162 -25.58 11.22 15.80
N SER A 163 -25.96 10.13 15.13
CA SER A 163 -26.80 9.08 15.71
C SER A 163 -26.17 7.69 15.56
N PHE A 164 -26.09 6.95 16.67
CA PHE A 164 -25.67 5.55 16.68
C PHE A 164 -26.56 4.65 15.79
N ALA A 165 -27.83 4.99 15.61
CA ALA A 165 -28.74 4.25 14.73
C ALA A 165 -28.32 4.34 13.24
N ASP A 166 -27.73 5.46 12.83
CA ASP A 166 -27.22 5.63 11.46
C ASP A 166 -25.95 4.81 11.23
N VAL A 167 -25.09 4.70 12.25
CA VAL A 167 -23.90 3.85 12.23
C VAL A 167 -24.27 2.37 12.02
N VAL A 168 -25.25 1.86 12.73
CA VAL A 168 -25.73 0.47 12.61
C VAL A 168 -26.26 0.19 11.19
N ARG A 169 -26.94 1.15 10.56
CA ARG A 169 -27.43 1.02 9.18
C ARG A 169 -26.30 0.94 8.16
N ILE A 170 -25.19 1.67 8.36
CA ILE A 170 -24.02 1.67 7.45
C ILE A 170 -23.29 0.33 7.51
N HIS A 171 -23.27 -0.35 8.65
CA HIS A 171 -22.65 -1.67 8.80
C HIS A 171 -23.50 -2.84 8.28
N ALA A 172 -24.78 -2.60 8.01
CA ALA A 172 -25.71 -3.61 7.49
C ALA A 172 -25.78 -3.64 5.96
N LEU A 173 -25.06 -2.77 5.26
CA LEU A 173 -24.95 -2.70 3.80
C LEU A 173 -23.60 -3.26 3.34
#